data_35ed44854e76499d6cf3e1d96996115b
#
_entry.id   35ed44854e76499d6cf3e1d96996115b
#
_cell.length_a   1.000
_cell.length_b   1.000
_cell.length_c   1.000
_cell.angle_alpha   90.00
_cell.angle_beta   90.00
_cell.angle_gamma   90.00
#
_symmetry.space_group_name_H-M   'P 1'
#
loop_
_entity.id
_entity.type
_entity.pdbx_description
1 polymer ?
#
loop_
_entity_poly.entity_id
_entity_poly.type
_entity_poly.pdbx_seq_one_letter_code
_entity_poly.pdbx_strand_id
1 'polypeptide(L)'
;MRAKVNNDPFVHRYWNTSSFSILVSICTCLLSVFFSLSLLEPSRGPENVLSIEIGRTEYQITWDVLPREVANGFIKIYQVRLLLKESCSSVDASFNSTFNTTKTEILLSSLSICSRYEVSVRAFTVAGPGPYSEPLVIQTLGESKKQNILMLNTIVF
;
A
#
# COMPACT_ATOMS: atom_id res chain seq x y z
N MET A 1 5.45 -28.29 76.01
CA MET A 1 4.42 -27.61 75.21
C MET A 1 4.51 -28.09 73.73
N ARG A 2 3.57 -28.89 73.30
CA ARG A 2 3.53 -29.37 71.87
C ARG A 2 2.57 -28.47 71.09
N ALA A 3 3.05 -27.81 70.08
CA ALA A 3 2.22 -27.03 69.17
C ALA A 3 1.44 -27.99 68.28
N LYS A 4 0.12 -27.83 68.31
CA LYS A 4 -0.86 -28.58 67.47
C LYS A 4 -0.86 -27.93 66.11
N VAL A 5 -0.40 -28.64 65.09
CA VAL A 5 -0.55 -28.23 63.68
C VAL A 5 -2.00 -28.55 63.29
N ASN A 6 -2.80 -27.54 63.09
CA ASN A 6 -4.13 -27.66 62.52
C ASN A 6 -4.01 -27.96 60.99
N ASN A 7 -4.29 -29.21 60.65
CA ASN A 7 -4.53 -29.60 59.27
C ASN A 7 -5.94 -29.18 58.89
N ASP A 8 -6.10 -28.05 58.31
CA ASP A 8 -7.35 -27.62 57.69
C ASP A 8 -7.48 -28.26 56.29
N PRO A 9 -8.49 -29.16 56.08
CA PRO A 9 -8.65 -29.85 54.81
C PRO A 9 -9.33 -28.98 53.71
N PHE A 10 -9.45 -27.66 53.95
CA PHE A 10 -10.23 -26.78 53.06
C PHE A 10 -9.45 -26.04 51.99
N VAL A 11 -8.12 -26.13 51.95
CA VAL A 11 -7.31 -25.35 51.01
C VAL A 11 -6.96 -26.10 49.70
N HIS A 12 -7.28 -27.38 49.59
CA HIS A 12 -6.92 -28.21 48.41
C HIS A 12 -8.03 -28.51 47.43
N ARG A 13 -9.06 -27.70 47.33
CA ARG A 13 -10.06 -27.86 46.30
C ARG A 13 -10.20 -26.52 45.55
N TYR A 14 -9.65 -26.44 44.38
CA TYR A 14 -10.11 -25.62 43.21
C TYR A 14 -9.01 -25.34 42.18
N TRP A 15 -8.10 -26.25 41.95
CA TRP A 15 -7.38 -26.22 40.70
C TRP A 15 -7.45 -27.62 40.09
N ASN A 16 -8.56 -27.87 39.41
CA ASN A 16 -8.68 -29.07 38.61
C ASN A 16 -7.75 -28.89 37.39
N THR A 17 -6.73 -29.75 37.28
CA THR A 17 -5.76 -29.73 36.19
C THR A 17 -6.39 -29.76 34.79
N SER A 18 -7.61 -30.32 34.69
CA SER A 18 -8.41 -30.30 33.46
C SER A 18 -8.87 -28.88 33.07
N SER A 19 -9.27 -28.05 34.05
CA SER A 19 -9.68 -26.65 33.76
C SER A 19 -8.52 -25.77 33.31
N PHE A 20 -7.33 -25.98 33.87
CA PHE A 20 -6.14 -25.28 33.47
C PHE A 20 -5.68 -25.66 32.05
N SER A 21 -5.78 -26.96 31.72
CA SER A 21 -5.47 -27.49 30.39
C SER A 21 -6.42 -26.91 29.32
N ILE A 22 -7.70 -26.79 29.63
CA ILE A 22 -8.72 -26.23 28.71
C ILE A 22 -8.47 -24.75 28.51
N LEU A 23 -8.15 -23.96 29.54
CA LEU A 23 -7.84 -22.54 29.44
C LEU A 23 -6.58 -22.28 28.61
N VAL A 24 -5.53 -23.08 28.80
CA VAL A 24 -4.31 -23.00 28.01
C VAL A 24 -4.59 -23.35 26.55
N SER A 25 -5.39 -24.38 26.29
CA SER A 25 -5.77 -24.78 24.93
C SER A 25 -6.60 -23.71 24.21
N ILE A 26 -7.56 -23.08 24.90
CA ILE A 26 -8.35 -21.97 24.35
C ILE A 26 -7.45 -20.74 24.08
N CYS A 27 -6.57 -20.43 25.01
CA CYS A 27 -5.63 -19.30 24.85
C CYS A 27 -4.67 -19.51 23.68
N THR A 28 -4.14 -20.71 23.48
CA THR A 28 -3.28 -21.04 22.33
C THR A 28 -4.06 -21.01 21.01
N CYS A 29 -5.31 -21.50 20.99
CA CYS A 29 -6.17 -21.39 19.81
C CYS A 29 -6.50 -19.92 19.48
N LEU A 30 -6.86 -19.11 20.47
CA LEU A 30 -7.11 -17.68 20.25
C LEU A 30 -5.87 -16.95 19.75
N LEU A 31 -4.70 -17.21 20.34
CA LEU A 31 -3.43 -16.64 19.88
C LEU A 31 -3.09 -17.06 18.44
N SER A 32 -3.34 -18.31 18.07
CA SER A 32 -3.09 -18.77 16.70
C SER A 32 -4.04 -18.11 15.69
N VAL A 33 -5.31 -17.91 16.05
CA VAL A 33 -6.29 -17.21 15.20
C VAL A 33 -5.93 -15.72 15.07
N PHE A 34 -5.55 -15.04 16.18
CA PHE A 34 -5.08 -13.66 16.13
C PHE A 34 -3.81 -13.52 15.32
N PHE A 35 -2.88 -14.46 15.41
CA PHE A 35 -1.66 -14.44 14.62
C PHE A 35 -1.92 -14.70 13.13
N SER A 36 -2.87 -15.59 12.80
CA SER A 36 -3.28 -15.81 11.40
C SER A 36 -3.97 -14.59 10.77
N LEU A 37 -4.78 -13.83 11.54
CA LEU A 37 -5.41 -12.61 11.03
C LEU A 37 -4.40 -11.50 10.75
N SER A 38 -3.24 -11.51 11.41
CA SER A 38 -2.19 -10.49 11.22
C SER A 38 -1.31 -10.74 9.98
N LEU A 39 -1.50 -11.86 9.30
CA LEU A 39 -0.68 -12.30 8.16
C LEU A 39 -1.42 -12.25 6.82
N LEU A 40 -2.54 -11.55 6.75
CA LEU A 40 -3.24 -11.35 5.48
C LEU A 40 -2.68 -10.15 4.73
N GLU A 41 -2.45 -10.33 3.45
CA GLU A 41 -2.10 -9.25 2.53
C GLU A 41 -3.26 -8.27 2.36
N PRO A 42 -3.02 -7.02 1.96
CA PRO A 42 -4.09 -6.10 1.60
C PRO A 42 -5.02 -6.71 0.55
N SER A 43 -6.34 -6.61 0.77
CA SER A 43 -7.36 -7.18 -0.13
C SER A 43 -7.68 -6.28 -1.32
N ARG A 44 -7.31 -5.00 -1.25
CA ARG A 44 -7.50 -3.99 -2.31
C ARG A 44 -6.27 -3.13 -2.50
N GLY A 45 -6.15 -2.54 -3.71
CA GLY A 45 -5.25 -1.43 -3.98
C GLY A 45 -5.78 -0.10 -3.42
N PRO A 46 -4.91 0.92 -3.29
CA PRO A 46 -5.32 2.29 -2.96
C PRO A 46 -6.32 2.84 -3.96
N GLU A 47 -7.25 3.68 -3.49
CA GLU A 47 -8.26 4.34 -4.31
C GLU A 47 -7.90 5.82 -4.54
N ASN A 48 -8.64 6.50 -5.42
CA ASN A 48 -8.48 7.93 -5.74
C ASN A 48 -7.04 8.29 -6.10
N VAL A 49 -6.41 7.47 -6.96
CA VAL A 49 -5.09 7.80 -7.50
C VAL A 49 -5.24 8.96 -8.47
N LEU A 50 -4.65 10.10 -8.15
CA LEU A 50 -4.73 11.34 -8.90
C LEU A 50 -3.33 11.81 -9.31
N SER A 51 -3.27 12.59 -10.40
CA SER A 51 -2.04 13.23 -10.85
C SER A 51 -2.22 14.73 -10.97
N ILE A 52 -1.17 15.48 -10.56
CA ILE A 52 -1.05 16.92 -10.75
C ILE A 52 0.21 17.15 -11.57
N GLU A 53 0.06 17.83 -12.70
CA GLU A 53 1.21 18.26 -13.51
C GLU A 53 1.92 19.42 -12.81
N ILE A 54 3.16 19.19 -12.38
CA ILE A 54 4.02 20.22 -11.76
C ILE A 54 4.90 20.87 -12.83
N GLY A 55 5.34 20.10 -13.79
CA GLY A 55 6.18 20.54 -14.89
C GLY A 55 5.99 19.68 -16.13
N ARG A 56 6.73 20.00 -17.19
CA ARG A 56 6.61 19.29 -18.49
C ARG A 56 6.86 17.78 -18.40
N THR A 57 7.73 17.38 -17.47
CA THR A 57 8.19 16.00 -17.28
C THR A 57 8.08 15.59 -15.83
N GLU A 58 7.24 16.31 -15.06
CA GLU A 58 7.10 16.11 -13.63
C GLU A 58 5.63 16.06 -13.24
N TYR A 59 5.26 14.99 -12.55
CA TYR A 59 3.91 14.75 -12.04
C TYR A 59 3.96 14.37 -10.57
N GLN A 60 3.15 15.04 -9.75
CA GLN A 60 2.87 14.58 -8.40
C GLN A 60 1.69 13.62 -8.46
N ILE A 61 1.90 12.42 -7.96
CA ILE A 61 0.86 11.39 -7.84
C ILE A 61 0.46 11.32 -6.37
N THR A 62 -0.84 11.33 -6.12
CA THR A 62 -1.43 11.21 -4.78
C THR A 62 -2.49 10.12 -4.77
N TRP A 63 -2.75 9.53 -3.60
CA TRP A 63 -3.78 8.50 -3.41
C TRP A 63 -4.30 8.52 -1.99
N ASP A 64 -5.44 7.89 -1.76
CA ASP A 64 -6.01 7.77 -0.43
C ASP A 64 -5.29 6.70 0.40
N VAL A 65 -5.25 6.95 1.71
CA VAL A 65 -4.78 5.94 2.66
C VAL A 65 -5.71 4.73 2.59
N LEU A 66 -5.13 3.54 2.43
CA LEU A 66 -5.90 2.31 2.42
C LEU A 66 -6.56 2.08 3.80
N PRO A 67 -7.91 1.93 3.87
CA PRO A 67 -8.62 1.68 5.13
C PRO A 67 -8.12 0.41 5.82
N ARG A 68 -8.15 0.40 7.16
CA ARG A 68 -7.64 -0.73 7.96
C ARG A 68 -8.35 -2.03 7.68
N GLU A 69 -9.64 -1.97 7.36
CA GLU A 69 -10.53 -3.10 7.09
C GLU A 69 -10.09 -3.90 5.86
N VAL A 70 -9.47 -3.22 4.88
CA VAL A 70 -9.00 -3.83 3.64
C VAL A 70 -7.48 -3.96 3.59
N ALA A 71 -6.77 -3.22 4.44
CA ALA A 71 -5.32 -3.31 4.56
C ALA A 71 -4.86 -4.62 5.23
N ASN A 72 -5.74 -5.24 6.06
CA ASN A 72 -5.47 -6.46 6.80
C ASN A 72 -4.19 -6.42 7.65
N GLY A 73 -3.76 -5.20 8.05
CA GLY A 73 -2.57 -4.98 8.85
C GLY A 73 -2.04 -3.56 8.75
N PHE A 74 -0.87 -3.33 9.35
CA PHE A 74 -0.19 -2.04 9.25
C PHE A 74 0.53 -1.92 7.91
N ILE A 75 0.23 -0.86 7.16
CA ILE A 75 0.92 -0.54 5.92
C ILE A 75 2.34 -0.10 6.24
N LYS A 76 3.32 -0.75 5.64
CA LYS A 76 4.74 -0.42 5.78
C LYS A 76 5.21 0.57 4.73
N ILE A 77 4.85 0.30 3.48
CA ILE A 77 5.21 1.11 2.32
C ILE A 77 4.13 1.01 1.26
N TYR A 78 4.10 2.01 0.40
CA TYR A 78 3.43 1.95 -0.90
C TYR A 78 4.47 1.76 -1.99
N GLN A 79 4.12 0.99 -3.01
CA GLN A 79 4.92 0.84 -4.22
C GLN A 79 4.14 1.40 -5.40
N VAL A 80 4.76 2.34 -6.08
CA VAL A 80 4.24 2.96 -7.30
C VAL A 80 4.93 2.33 -8.49
N ARG A 81 4.16 1.77 -9.41
CA ARG A 81 4.64 1.22 -10.68
C ARG A 81 4.35 2.20 -11.80
N LEU A 82 5.37 2.49 -12.60
CA LEU A 82 5.31 3.35 -13.77
C LEU A 82 5.63 2.52 -15.02
N LEU A 83 4.67 2.44 -15.95
CA LEU A 83 4.80 1.71 -17.21
C LEU A 83 4.71 2.70 -18.37
N LEU A 84 5.74 2.73 -19.23
CA LEU A 84 5.67 3.44 -20.51
C LEU A 84 4.83 2.61 -21.48
N LYS A 85 3.77 3.23 -22.03
CA LYS A 85 2.89 2.61 -23.02
C LYS A 85 3.18 3.07 -24.45
N GLU A 86 3.40 4.37 -24.59
CA GLU A 86 3.62 4.98 -25.89
C GLU A 86 4.68 6.08 -25.77
N SER A 87 5.51 6.22 -26.78
CA SER A 87 6.49 7.31 -26.88
C SER A 87 6.56 7.76 -28.34
N CYS A 88 6.75 9.07 -28.56
CA CYS A 88 7.01 9.61 -29.90
C CYS A 88 8.41 9.23 -30.43
N SER A 89 9.28 8.78 -29.56
CA SER A 89 10.58 8.23 -29.93
C SER A 89 10.40 6.77 -30.35
N SER A 90 10.80 6.44 -31.57
CA SER A 90 10.64 5.11 -32.18
C SER A 90 11.50 4.00 -31.56
N VAL A 91 11.96 4.19 -30.34
CA VAL A 91 12.64 3.14 -29.57
C VAL A 91 11.57 2.41 -28.78
N ASP A 92 11.38 1.13 -29.08
CA ASP A 92 10.55 0.17 -28.34
C ASP A 92 11.11 -0.03 -26.90
N ALA A 93 11.13 1.03 -26.12
CA ALA A 93 11.54 0.99 -24.75
C ALA A 93 10.30 0.71 -23.88
N SER A 94 10.00 -0.55 -23.64
CA SER A 94 9.14 -0.93 -22.53
C SER A 94 9.83 -0.55 -21.22
N PHE A 95 9.59 0.68 -20.76
CA PHE A 95 10.11 1.15 -19.49
C PHE A 95 9.14 0.73 -18.38
N ASN A 96 9.66 -0.04 -17.44
CA ASN A 96 8.92 -0.44 -16.23
C ASN A 96 9.78 -0.10 -15.01
N SER A 97 9.32 0.87 -14.24
CA SER A 97 9.99 1.26 -12.99
C SER A 97 9.05 1.17 -11.82
N THR A 98 9.64 0.87 -10.66
CA THR A 98 8.91 0.84 -9.39
C THR A 98 9.60 1.73 -8.37
N PHE A 99 8.82 2.48 -7.62
CA PHE A 99 9.27 3.40 -6.57
C PHE A 99 8.57 3.06 -5.27
N ASN A 100 9.28 3.15 -4.16
CA ASN A 100 8.73 2.88 -2.83
C ASN A 100 8.67 4.18 -2.02
N THR A 101 7.55 4.37 -1.30
CA THR A 101 7.35 5.52 -0.40
C THR A 101 6.54 5.10 0.82
N THR A 102 6.73 5.81 1.92
CA THR A 102 5.89 5.66 3.14
C THR A 102 4.75 6.67 3.19
N LYS A 103 4.77 7.65 2.26
CA LYS A 103 3.73 8.67 2.13
C LYS A 103 2.65 8.23 1.16
N THR A 104 1.54 8.95 1.12
CA THR A 104 0.45 8.80 0.15
C THR A 104 0.63 9.70 -1.07
N GLU A 105 1.85 10.09 -1.34
CA GLU A 105 2.25 10.93 -2.46
C GLU A 105 3.65 10.57 -2.95
N ILE A 106 3.91 10.84 -4.22
CA ILE A 106 5.23 10.74 -4.83
C ILE A 106 5.38 11.74 -5.98
N LEU A 107 6.56 12.32 -6.12
CA LEU A 107 6.92 13.11 -7.28
C LEU A 107 7.62 12.21 -8.30
N LEU A 108 7.03 12.05 -9.46
CA LEU A 108 7.66 11.43 -10.63
C LEU A 108 8.32 12.53 -11.47
N SER A 109 9.62 12.49 -11.59
CA SER A 109 10.42 13.45 -12.35
C SER A 109 11.20 12.78 -13.48
N SER A 110 11.71 13.59 -14.40
CA SER A 110 12.52 13.13 -15.53
C SER A 110 11.79 12.17 -16.47
N LEU A 111 10.48 12.34 -16.61
CA LEU A 111 9.70 11.57 -17.59
C LEU A 111 10.07 12.00 -19.00
N SER A 112 10.06 11.07 -19.95
CA SER A 112 10.28 11.37 -21.35
C SER A 112 9.15 12.26 -21.88
N ILE A 113 9.48 13.26 -22.69
CA ILE A 113 8.49 14.10 -23.38
C ILE A 113 7.71 13.28 -24.41
N CYS A 114 6.52 13.76 -24.78
CA CYS A 114 5.68 13.12 -25.78
C CYS A 114 5.45 11.62 -25.51
N SER A 115 5.19 11.28 -24.26
CA SER A 115 5.08 9.89 -23.82
C SER A 115 3.84 9.67 -22.96
N ARG A 116 3.26 8.48 -23.04
CA ARG A 116 2.11 8.04 -22.28
C ARG A 116 2.52 6.97 -21.28
N TYR A 117 2.20 7.19 -20.03
CA TYR A 117 2.52 6.29 -18.94
C TYR A 117 1.26 5.81 -18.24
N GLU A 118 1.30 4.59 -17.74
CA GLU A 118 0.36 4.08 -16.76
C GLU A 118 1.04 4.03 -15.39
N VAL A 119 0.36 4.63 -14.41
CA VAL A 119 0.78 4.64 -13.00
C VAL A 119 -0.21 3.80 -12.21
N SER A 120 0.30 2.89 -11.39
CA SER A 120 -0.53 2.12 -10.45
C SER A 120 0.19 1.98 -9.12
N VAL A 121 -0.59 1.94 -8.02
CA VAL A 121 -0.09 1.96 -6.66
C VAL A 121 -0.58 0.73 -5.91
N ARG A 122 0.28 0.13 -5.10
CA ARG A 122 -0.10 -0.93 -4.16
C ARG A 122 0.49 -0.71 -2.78
N ALA A 123 -0.17 -1.23 -1.77
CA ALA A 123 0.29 -1.21 -0.40
C ALA A 123 0.99 -2.52 -0.02
N PHE A 124 1.97 -2.42 0.88
CA PHE A 124 2.62 -3.56 1.50
C PHE A 124 2.37 -3.57 2.99
N THR A 125 2.02 -4.74 3.51
CA THR A 125 2.01 -5.03 4.95
C THR A 125 3.16 -5.97 5.30
N VAL A 126 3.20 -6.46 6.54
CA VAL A 126 4.16 -7.52 6.96
C VAL A 126 3.89 -8.82 6.22
N ALA A 127 2.63 -9.07 5.86
CA ALA A 127 2.22 -10.29 5.17
C ALA A 127 2.66 -10.33 3.71
N GLY A 128 2.71 -9.17 3.06
CA GLY A 128 3.10 -9.07 1.66
C GLY A 128 2.44 -7.91 0.93
N PRO A 129 2.56 -7.88 -0.41
CA PRO A 129 1.96 -6.88 -1.27
C PRO A 129 0.47 -7.13 -1.51
N GLY A 130 -0.34 -6.09 -1.41
CA GLY A 130 -1.70 -6.11 -1.93
C GLY A 130 -1.76 -5.96 -3.46
N PRO A 131 -2.97 -5.99 -4.03
CA PRO A 131 -3.17 -5.73 -5.45
C PRO A 131 -2.84 -4.27 -5.78
N TYR A 132 -2.57 -4.03 -7.07
CA TYR A 132 -2.44 -2.67 -7.57
C TYR A 132 -3.80 -1.97 -7.65
N SER A 133 -3.77 -0.64 -7.55
CA SER A 133 -4.90 0.22 -7.88
C SER A 133 -5.27 0.10 -9.35
N GLU A 134 -6.44 0.65 -9.71
CA GLU A 134 -6.75 0.95 -11.10
C GLU A 134 -5.63 1.83 -11.70
N PRO A 135 -5.25 1.58 -12.97
CA PRO A 135 -4.18 2.34 -13.60
C PRO A 135 -4.62 3.77 -13.93
N LEU A 136 -3.82 4.74 -13.50
CA LEU A 136 -3.95 6.14 -13.89
C LEU A 136 -3.08 6.40 -15.12
N VAL A 137 -3.65 7.00 -16.16
CA VAL A 137 -2.90 7.40 -17.36
C VAL A 137 -2.45 8.83 -17.25
N ILE A 138 -1.15 9.07 -17.42
CA ILE A 138 -0.53 10.40 -17.54
C ILE A 138 0.13 10.54 -18.91
N GLN A 139 0.14 11.75 -19.46
CA GLN A 139 0.72 12.01 -20.76
C GLN A 139 1.55 13.28 -20.74
N THR A 140 2.86 13.14 -21.00
CA THR A 140 3.76 14.26 -21.15
C THR A 140 3.61 14.89 -22.54
N LEU A 141 3.62 16.20 -22.62
CA LEU A 141 3.49 16.94 -23.88
C LEU A 141 4.83 17.01 -24.61
N GLY A 142 4.78 16.85 -25.95
CA GLY A 142 5.89 17.14 -26.83
C GLY A 142 6.06 18.65 -27.04
N GLU A 143 7.25 19.08 -27.45
CA GLU A 143 7.55 20.51 -27.67
C GLU A 143 6.67 21.17 -28.74
N SER A 144 6.23 20.41 -29.73
CA SER A 144 5.50 20.94 -30.90
C SER A 144 4.08 21.46 -30.60
N LYS A 145 3.42 21.02 -29.56
CA LYS A 145 2.03 21.45 -29.28
C LYS A 145 1.93 22.84 -28.65
N LYS A 146 2.96 23.30 -27.93
CA LYS A 146 2.95 24.67 -27.38
C LYS A 146 3.22 25.75 -28.44
N GLN A 147 4.00 25.46 -29.47
CA GLN A 147 4.24 26.40 -30.56
C GLN A 147 3.00 26.63 -31.42
N ASN A 148 2.22 25.60 -31.68
CA ASN A 148 0.99 25.73 -32.49
C ASN A 148 -0.10 26.56 -31.82
N ILE A 149 -0.20 26.54 -30.48
CA ILE A 149 -1.18 27.37 -29.76
C ILE A 149 -0.75 28.85 -29.76
N LEU A 150 0.55 29.14 -29.65
CA LEU A 150 1.08 30.50 -29.72
C LEU A 150 0.97 31.08 -31.12
N MET A 151 1.18 30.29 -32.18
CA MET A 151 1.06 30.73 -33.57
C MET A 151 -0.39 31.00 -33.97
N LEU A 152 -1.37 30.26 -33.46
CA LEU A 152 -2.79 30.49 -33.72
C LEU A 152 -3.32 31.78 -33.07
N ASN A 153 -2.71 32.23 -31.95
CA ASN A 153 -3.10 33.47 -31.29
C ASN A 153 -2.41 34.74 -31.91
N THR A 154 -1.41 34.57 -32.80
CA THR A 154 -0.70 35.70 -33.44
C THR A 154 -1.28 36.07 -34.81
N ILE A 155 -2.25 35.28 -35.36
CA ILE A 155 -2.84 35.50 -36.69
C ILE A 155 -4.20 36.23 -36.61
N VAL A 156 -4.64 36.67 -35.42
CA VAL A 156 -5.88 37.40 -35.22
C VAL A 156 -5.57 38.86 -34.89
N PHE A 157 -5.01 39.59 -35.89
CA PHE A 157 -5.09 41.07 -36.01
C PHE A 157 -5.01 41.43 -37.49
#